data_1a458d53e8ef374ab6718c91d508cc08
#
_entry.id   1a458d53e8ef374ab6718c91d508cc08
#
_cell.length_a   1.000
_cell.length_b   1.000
_cell.length_c   1.000
_cell.angle_alpha   90.00
_cell.angle_beta   90.00
_cell.angle_gamma   90.00
#
_symmetry.space_group_name_H-M   'P 1'
#
loop_
_entity.id
_entity.type
_entity.pdbx_description
1 polymer ?
#
loop_
_entity_poly.entity_id
_entity_poly.type
_entity_poly.pdbx_seq_one_letter_code
_entity_poly.pdbx_strand_id
1 'polypeptide(L)'
;MLVKKVNGKQPTFGEGCFFAENATLTGDVHLGDRCTVWYNAVIRGDVNTICIGDDTNIQDGVVIHATYQTHSTTIGNRVSIGHNAIVHGCTIEDEVLIGMGSIVMDGCVVESGSIIAAGAVVPPNTHIEKGSLYAGELNRSEERRVGKECR
;
A
#
# COMPACT_ATOMS: atom_id res chain seq x y z
N MET A 1 1.68 3.59 19.58
CA MET A 1 2.23 3.91 18.25
C MET A 1 3.55 4.65 18.41
N LEU A 2 4.54 4.36 17.57
CA LEU A 2 5.81 5.09 17.48
C LEU A 2 5.75 6.06 16.29
N VAL A 3 5.87 7.36 16.55
CA VAL A 3 6.01 8.39 15.51
C VAL A 3 7.39 9.04 15.65
N LYS A 4 8.18 9.01 14.57
CA LYS A 4 9.55 9.52 14.62
C LYS A 4 9.85 10.48 13.46
N LYS A 5 10.36 11.66 13.80
CA LYS A 5 10.91 12.61 12.83
C LYS A 5 12.20 12.07 12.23
N VAL A 6 12.33 12.11 10.90
CA VAL A 6 13.54 11.71 10.16
C VAL A 6 13.83 12.77 9.11
N ASN A 7 15.08 13.20 8.98
CA ASN A 7 15.53 14.20 8.01
C ASN A 7 14.68 15.50 8.01
N GLY A 8 14.27 15.94 9.20
CA GLY A 8 13.47 17.17 9.36
C GLY A 8 11.96 16.99 9.09
N LYS A 9 11.52 15.86 8.56
CA LYS A 9 10.12 15.54 8.27
C LYS A 9 9.50 14.65 9.32
N GLN A 10 8.25 14.87 9.63
CA GLN A 10 7.50 14.14 10.64
C GLN A 10 6.17 13.67 10.05
N PRO A 11 5.74 12.43 10.36
CA PRO A 11 4.43 11.95 9.94
C PRO A 11 3.29 12.86 10.34
N THR A 12 2.34 13.03 9.42
CA THR A 12 1.07 13.74 9.62
C THR A 12 -0.09 12.81 9.28
N PHE A 13 -1.23 13.00 9.93
CA PHE A 13 -2.44 12.21 9.70
C PHE A 13 -3.68 13.05 9.99
N GLY A 14 -4.78 12.71 9.31
CA GLY A 14 -6.05 13.37 9.43
C GLY A 14 -6.83 12.96 10.68
N GLU A 15 -8.11 13.33 10.71
CA GLU A 15 -9.00 13.07 11.84
C GLU A 15 -9.53 11.63 11.83
N GLY A 16 -9.91 11.13 13.01
CA GLY A 16 -10.56 9.82 13.16
C GLY A 16 -9.69 8.60 12.86
N CYS A 17 -8.38 8.76 12.73
CA CYS A 17 -7.47 7.65 12.50
C CYS A 17 -7.30 6.77 13.73
N PHE A 18 -7.17 5.45 13.51
CA PHE A 18 -6.80 4.47 14.53
C PHE A 18 -5.37 4.01 14.32
N PHE A 19 -4.60 3.93 15.39
CA PHE A 19 -3.25 3.40 15.39
C PHE A 19 -3.06 2.39 16.51
N ALA A 20 -2.66 1.17 16.18
CA ALA A 20 -2.27 0.18 17.18
C ALA A 20 -1.04 0.64 17.98
N GLU A 21 -0.87 0.16 19.20
CA GLU A 21 0.15 0.68 20.15
C GLU A 21 1.57 0.53 19.63
N ASN A 22 1.85 -0.46 18.80
CA ASN A 22 3.18 -0.72 18.24
C ASN A 22 3.28 -0.45 16.72
N ALA A 23 2.29 0.21 16.11
CA ALA A 23 2.43 0.74 14.78
C ALA A 23 3.55 1.78 14.73
N THR A 24 4.34 1.80 13.65
CA THR A 24 5.51 2.67 13.49
C THR A 24 5.39 3.53 12.24
N LEU A 25 5.41 4.86 12.41
CA LEU A 25 5.42 5.84 11.34
C LEU A 25 6.66 6.71 11.45
N THR A 26 7.45 6.82 10.38
CA THR A 26 8.69 7.62 10.41
C THR A 26 8.88 8.46 9.16
N GLY A 27 9.38 9.69 9.31
CA GLY A 27 9.78 10.56 8.20
C GLY A 27 8.62 11.22 7.47
N ASP A 28 8.72 11.29 6.14
CA ASP A 28 7.79 11.99 5.24
C ASP A 28 6.57 11.11 4.90
N VAL A 29 5.66 11.00 5.84
CA VAL A 29 4.45 10.18 5.74
C VAL A 29 3.22 11.04 5.99
N HIS A 30 2.25 10.96 5.07
CA HIS A 30 0.99 11.69 5.15
C HIS A 30 -0.18 10.73 4.99
N LEU A 31 -1.04 10.63 6.02
CA LEU A 31 -2.29 9.88 5.97
C LEU A 31 -3.48 10.85 5.95
N GLY A 32 -4.50 10.51 5.20
CA GLY A 32 -5.80 11.17 5.22
C GLY A 32 -6.61 10.85 6.48
N ASP A 33 -7.91 11.09 6.41
CA ASP A 33 -8.85 10.88 7.52
C ASP A 33 -9.25 9.40 7.66
N ARG A 34 -9.64 9.00 8.86
CA ARG A 34 -10.24 7.69 9.20
C ARG A 34 -9.43 6.46 8.76
N CYS A 35 -8.12 6.64 8.60
CA CYS A 35 -7.22 5.53 8.34
C CYS A 35 -7.05 4.63 9.57
N THR A 36 -6.81 3.34 9.34
CA THR A 36 -6.50 2.40 10.42
C THR A 36 -5.16 1.74 10.17
N VAL A 37 -4.27 1.80 11.16
CA VAL A 37 -2.92 1.21 11.10
C VAL A 37 -2.77 0.22 12.25
N TRP A 38 -2.66 -1.05 11.91
CA TRP A 38 -2.73 -2.15 12.85
C TRP A 38 -1.36 -2.56 13.41
N TYR A 39 -1.35 -3.64 14.19
CA TYR A 39 -0.18 -4.04 14.97
C TYR A 39 1.03 -4.40 14.08
N ASN A 40 2.21 -3.96 14.50
CA ASN A 40 3.49 -4.19 13.80
C ASN A 40 3.55 -3.62 12.36
N ALA A 41 2.59 -2.82 11.92
CA ALA A 41 2.69 -2.14 10.64
C ALA A 41 3.79 -1.07 10.71
N VAL A 42 4.59 -0.96 9.64
CA VAL A 42 5.69 -0.01 9.51
C VAL A 42 5.53 0.83 8.26
N ILE A 43 5.40 2.14 8.42
CA ILE A 43 5.32 3.10 7.33
C ILE A 43 6.55 4.01 7.43
N ARG A 44 7.51 3.84 6.52
CA ARG A 44 8.82 4.48 6.62
C ARG A 44 9.12 5.38 5.43
N GLY A 45 8.89 6.69 5.58
CA GLY A 45 9.16 7.75 4.60
C GLY A 45 10.50 8.47 4.87
N ASP A 46 11.57 7.73 5.14
CA ASP A 46 12.88 8.28 5.45
C ASP A 46 13.67 8.74 4.21
N VAL A 47 13.38 8.14 3.05
CA VAL A 47 14.10 8.39 1.79
C VAL A 47 13.25 9.02 0.70
N ASN A 48 11.92 8.92 0.78
CA ASN A 48 10.98 9.53 -0.15
C ASN A 48 9.62 9.66 0.52
N THR A 49 8.71 10.44 -0.08
CA THR A 49 7.37 10.70 0.44
C THR A 49 6.45 9.49 0.31
N ILE A 50 5.63 9.27 1.33
CA ILE A 50 4.53 8.31 1.33
C ILE A 50 3.24 9.08 1.59
N CYS A 51 2.29 9.01 0.64
CA CYS A 51 0.97 9.60 0.76
C CYS A 51 -0.09 8.50 0.76
N ILE A 52 -1.02 8.55 1.71
CA ILE A 52 -2.11 7.59 1.89
C ILE A 52 -3.41 8.37 2.02
N GLY A 53 -4.41 8.04 1.20
CA GLY A 53 -5.71 8.69 1.19
C GLY A 53 -6.60 8.29 2.36
N ASP A 54 -7.84 8.75 2.31
CA ASP A 54 -8.84 8.57 3.37
C ASP A 54 -9.35 7.12 3.46
N ASP A 55 -9.89 6.75 4.62
CA ASP A 55 -10.58 5.47 4.86
C ASP A 55 -9.74 4.23 4.51
N THR A 56 -8.42 4.35 4.50
CA THR A 56 -7.51 3.26 4.12
C THR A 56 -7.12 2.43 5.34
N ASN A 57 -7.20 1.09 5.16
CA ASN A 57 -6.94 0.10 6.19
C ASN A 57 -5.59 -0.60 5.95
N ILE A 58 -4.65 -0.45 6.89
CA ILE A 58 -3.30 -1.00 6.84
C ILE A 58 -3.18 -2.04 7.93
N GLN A 59 -3.25 -3.33 7.55
CA GLN A 59 -3.36 -4.43 8.48
C GLN A 59 -2.03 -4.82 9.14
N ASP A 60 -2.07 -5.82 10.02
CA ASP A 60 -0.94 -6.20 10.87
C ASP A 60 0.28 -6.61 10.03
N GLY A 61 1.45 -6.14 10.45
CA GLY A 61 2.72 -6.51 9.84
C GLY A 61 2.98 -5.93 8.44
N VAL A 62 2.11 -5.07 7.92
CA VAL A 62 2.31 -4.42 6.63
C VAL A 62 3.56 -3.53 6.66
N VAL A 63 4.33 -3.56 5.58
CA VAL A 63 5.47 -2.67 5.39
C VAL A 63 5.23 -1.77 4.18
N ILE A 64 5.25 -0.45 4.41
CA ILE A 64 5.16 0.56 3.34
C ILE A 64 6.45 1.36 3.33
N HIS A 65 7.12 1.39 2.18
CA HIS A 65 8.36 2.12 1.99
C HIS A 65 8.42 2.73 0.58
N ALA A 66 9.52 3.38 0.26
CA ALA A 66 9.75 4.08 -1.01
C ALA A 66 11.22 3.98 -1.40
N THR A 67 11.54 4.20 -2.67
CA THR A 67 12.92 4.21 -3.15
C THR A 67 13.48 5.62 -3.18
N TYR A 68 14.71 5.78 -2.72
CA TYR A 68 15.41 7.06 -2.66
C TYR A 68 15.38 7.78 -4.01
N GLN A 69 14.88 9.01 -4.02
CA GLN A 69 14.80 9.95 -5.16
C GLN A 69 14.02 9.47 -6.41
N THR A 70 13.66 8.20 -6.54
CA THR A 70 13.10 7.66 -7.78
C THR A 70 11.61 7.32 -7.68
N HIS A 71 11.19 6.60 -6.65
CA HIS A 71 9.81 6.14 -6.50
C HIS A 71 9.26 6.46 -5.12
N SER A 72 8.34 7.43 -5.06
CA SER A 72 7.47 7.64 -3.90
C SER A 72 6.41 6.55 -3.82
N THR A 73 5.71 6.45 -2.69
CA THR A 73 4.55 5.57 -2.57
C THR A 73 3.30 6.41 -2.41
N THR A 74 2.33 6.21 -3.30
CA THR A 74 1.04 6.87 -3.25
C THR A 74 -0.06 5.82 -3.18
N ILE A 75 -0.92 5.93 -2.18
CA ILE A 75 -2.05 5.03 -1.93
C ILE A 75 -3.31 5.89 -1.86
N GLY A 76 -4.32 5.52 -2.62
CA GLY A 76 -5.59 6.22 -2.72
C GLY A 76 -6.49 6.02 -1.51
N ASN A 77 -7.77 6.33 -1.72
CA ASN A 77 -8.80 6.25 -0.70
C ASN A 77 -9.44 4.85 -0.66
N ARG A 78 -9.94 4.44 0.50
CA ARG A 78 -10.66 3.17 0.69
C ARG A 78 -9.89 1.94 0.22
N VAL A 79 -8.57 2.00 0.35
CA VAL A 79 -7.67 0.88 0.05
C VAL A 79 -7.58 -0.03 1.27
N SER A 80 -7.59 -1.35 1.05
CA SER A 80 -7.31 -2.33 2.09
C SER A 80 -6.01 -3.06 1.79
N ILE A 81 -5.04 -2.97 2.70
CA ILE A 81 -3.74 -3.64 2.60
C ILE A 81 -3.70 -4.77 3.61
N GLY A 82 -3.71 -6.01 3.11
CA GLY A 82 -3.79 -7.23 3.91
C GLY A 82 -2.52 -7.52 4.72
N HIS A 83 -2.69 -8.34 5.75
CA HIS A 83 -1.61 -8.69 6.70
C HIS A 83 -0.30 -9.08 6.01
N ASN A 84 0.81 -8.58 6.52
CA ASN A 84 2.18 -8.86 6.03
C ASN A 84 2.43 -8.53 4.55
N ALA A 85 1.60 -7.73 3.91
CA ALA A 85 1.88 -7.24 2.56
C ALA A 85 3.03 -6.22 2.58
N ILE A 86 3.75 -6.13 1.45
CA ILE A 86 4.79 -5.14 1.22
C ILE A 86 4.36 -4.25 0.06
N VAL A 87 4.34 -2.94 0.30
CA VAL A 87 4.02 -1.90 -0.69
C VAL A 87 5.22 -0.98 -0.81
N HIS A 88 5.86 -0.96 -1.96
CA HIS A 88 7.14 -0.30 -2.13
C HIS A 88 7.20 0.52 -3.42
N GLY A 89 7.41 1.84 -3.32
CA GLY A 89 7.70 2.72 -4.45
C GLY A 89 6.68 2.70 -5.59
N CYS A 90 5.38 2.58 -5.30
CA CYS A 90 4.33 2.35 -6.29
C CYS A 90 3.13 3.29 -6.10
N THR A 91 2.25 3.30 -7.07
CA THR A 91 0.95 3.97 -7.03
C THR A 91 -0.16 2.95 -6.94
N ILE A 92 -0.98 3.06 -5.91
CA ILE A 92 -2.21 2.29 -5.71
C ILE A 92 -3.36 3.28 -5.71
N GLU A 93 -4.30 3.13 -6.64
CA GLU A 93 -5.46 4.01 -6.73
C GLU A 93 -6.55 3.63 -5.72
N ASP A 94 -7.73 4.26 -5.85
CA ASP A 94 -8.84 4.09 -4.91
C ASP A 94 -9.47 2.67 -4.97
N GLU A 95 -10.01 2.23 -3.83
CA GLU A 95 -10.82 1.01 -3.73
C GLU A 95 -10.08 -0.28 -4.13
N VAL A 96 -8.77 -0.31 -3.98
CA VAL A 96 -7.94 -1.48 -4.27
C VAL A 96 -7.82 -2.37 -3.04
N LEU A 97 -7.84 -3.70 -3.26
CA LEU A 97 -7.48 -4.69 -2.26
C LEU A 97 -6.09 -5.26 -2.55
N ILE A 98 -5.17 -5.04 -1.65
CA ILE A 98 -3.85 -5.68 -1.64
C ILE A 98 -3.92 -6.90 -0.72
N GLY A 99 -3.82 -8.10 -1.30
CA GLY A 99 -3.97 -9.36 -0.58
C GLY A 99 -2.86 -9.61 0.45
N MET A 100 -3.15 -10.44 1.44
CA MET A 100 -2.22 -10.80 2.52
C MET A 100 -0.92 -11.39 1.97
N GLY A 101 0.22 -10.94 2.49
CA GLY A 101 1.55 -11.44 2.10
C GLY A 101 1.95 -11.13 0.66
N SER A 102 1.20 -10.29 -0.06
CA SER A 102 1.59 -9.88 -1.41
C SER A 102 2.71 -8.85 -1.38
N ILE A 103 3.41 -8.70 -2.52
CA ILE A 103 4.50 -7.74 -2.69
C ILE A 103 4.23 -6.90 -3.94
N VAL A 104 4.08 -5.59 -3.78
CA VAL A 104 3.96 -4.64 -4.89
C VAL A 104 5.23 -3.81 -4.95
N MET A 105 5.95 -3.92 -6.08
CA MET A 105 7.28 -3.35 -6.25
C MET A 105 7.27 -1.96 -6.92
N ASP A 106 8.48 -1.39 -7.03
CA ASP A 106 8.71 -0.04 -7.54
C ASP A 106 8.12 0.21 -8.93
N GLY A 107 7.56 1.40 -9.11
CA GLY A 107 7.04 1.85 -10.39
C GLY A 107 5.74 1.15 -10.82
N CYS A 108 5.18 0.27 -9.99
CA CYS A 108 3.86 -0.32 -10.28
C CYS A 108 2.76 0.72 -10.19
N VAL A 109 1.75 0.55 -11.05
CA VAL A 109 0.47 1.26 -10.97
C VAL A 109 -0.63 0.22 -10.85
N VAL A 110 -1.42 0.29 -9.78
CA VAL A 110 -2.60 -0.55 -9.56
C VAL A 110 -3.82 0.34 -9.64
N GLU A 111 -4.56 0.26 -10.74
CA GLU A 111 -5.73 1.10 -10.96
C GLU A 111 -6.92 0.68 -10.09
N SER A 112 -7.84 1.64 -9.92
CA SER A 112 -8.97 1.58 -9.00
C SER A 112 -9.83 0.32 -9.13
N GLY A 113 -10.32 -0.19 -7.99
CA GLY A 113 -11.20 -1.35 -7.92
C GLY A 113 -10.52 -2.67 -8.25
N SER A 114 -9.20 -2.70 -8.31
CA SER A 114 -8.42 -3.91 -8.60
C SER A 114 -8.12 -4.71 -7.33
N ILE A 115 -7.80 -5.98 -7.52
CA ILE A 115 -7.45 -6.91 -6.43
C ILE A 115 -6.09 -7.53 -6.75
N ILE A 116 -5.15 -7.42 -5.82
CA ILE A 116 -3.93 -8.22 -5.82
C ILE A 116 -4.19 -9.43 -4.92
N ALA A 117 -4.09 -10.63 -5.47
CA ALA A 117 -4.33 -11.86 -4.72
C ALA A 117 -3.32 -12.04 -3.57
N ALA A 118 -3.73 -12.78 -2.53
CA ALA A 118 -2.84 -13.10 -1.43
C ALA A 118 -1.59 -13.84 -1.92
N GLY A 119 -0.42 -13.45 -1.42
CA GLY A 119 0.86 -14.01 -1.79
C GLY A 119 1.37 -13.66 -3.19
N ALA A 120 0.63 -12.86 -3.96
CA ALA A 120 1.06 -12.45 -5.30
C ALA A 120 2.27 -11.51 -5.24
N VAL A 121 3.14 -11.62 -6.24
CA VAL A 121 4.26 -10.70 -6.43
C VAL A 121 4.05 -9.91 -7.71
N VAL A 122 3.92 -8.60 -7.57
CA VAL A 122 3.79 -7.65 -8.69
C VAL A 122 5.17 -7.08 -9.01
N PRO A 123 5.81 -7.53 -10.12
CA PRO A 123 7.16 -7.09 -10.49
C PRO A 123 7.24 -5.59 -10.76
N PRO A 124 8.44 -4.99 -10.70
CA PRO A 124 8.62 -3.56 -10.94
C PRO A 124 8.04 -3.09 -12.28
N ASN A 125 7.51 -1.87 -12.29
CA ASN A 125 6.92 -1.21 -13.47
C ASN A 125 5.72 -1.95 -14.09
N THR A 126 5.04 -2.80 -13.33
CA THR A 126 3.81 -3.46 -13.79
C THR A 126 2.64 -2.49 -13.69
N HIS A 127 1.82 -2.46 -14.73
CA HIS A 127 0.56 -1.72 -14.77
C HIS A 127 -0.61 -2.70 -14.72
N ILE A 128 -1.43 -2.59 -13.69
CA ILE A 128 -2.64 -3.41 -13.49
C ILE A 128 -3.85 -2.54 -13.78
N GLU A 129 -4.59 -2.91 -14.83
CA GLU A 129 -5.75 -2.17 -15.30
C GLU A 129 -6.90 -2.20 -14.29
N LYS A 130 -7.72 -1.16 -14.34
CA LYS A 130 -8.90 -0.97 -13.49
C LYS A 130 -9.79 -2.23 -13.40
N GLY A 131 -10.17 -2.59 -12.18
CA GLY A 131 -11.07 -3.71 -11.92
C GLY A 131 -10.47 -5.08 -12.24
N SER A 132 -9.14 -5.21 -12.25
CA SER A 132 -8.45 -6.47 -12.52
C SER A 132 -8.24 -7.29 -11.25
N LEU A 133 -8.18 -8.62 -11.39
CA LEU A 133 -7.62 -9.52 -10.39
C LEU A 133 -6.23 -9.97 -10.86
N TYR A 134 -5.20 -9.59 -10.12
CA TYR A 134 -3.83 -10.01 -10.36
C TYR A 134 -3.44 -11.15 -9.39
N ALA A 135 -3.08 -12.30 -9.95
CA ALA A 135 -2.66 -13.49 -9.21
C ALA A 135 -1.36 -14.04 -9.83
N GLY A 136 -0.27 -13.27 -9.72
CA GLY A 136 1.01 -13.59 -10.33
C GLY A 136 2.10 -13.96 -9.31
N GLU A 137 3.00 -14.84 -9.74
CA GLU A 137 4.30 -15.06 -9.12
C GLU A 137 5.40 -14.46 -9.99
N LEU A 138 6.62 -14.28 -9.48
CA LEU A 138 7.76 -13.68 -10.20
C LEU A 138 8.03 -14.28 -11.60
N ASN A 139 7.54 -15.48 -11.90
CA ASN A 139 7.73 -16.20 -13.17
C ASN A 139 6.44 -16.54 -13.93
N ARG A 140 5.25 -16.15 -13.40
CA ARG A 140 3.95 -16.39 -14.05
C ARG A 140 2.97 -15.32 -13.63
N SER A 141 2.72 -14.35 -14.50
CA SER A 141 1.62 -13.39 -14.33
C SER A 141 0.38 -13.93 -15.06
N GLU A 142 -0.70 -14.18 -14.33
CA GLU A 142 -2.03 -14.31 -14.91
C GLU A 142 -2.84 -13.08 -14.49
N GLU A 143 -3.10 -12.19 -15.43
CA GLU A 143 -4.01 -11.07 -15.24
C GLU A 143 -5.41 -11.51 -15.66
N ARG A 144 -6.38 -11.45 -14.75
CA ARG A 144 -7.79 -11.71 -15.03
C ARG A 144 -8.62 -10.50 -14.65
N ARG A 145 -9.46 -10.02 -15.57
CA ARG A 145 -10.42 -8.95 -15.29
C ARG A 145 -11.53 -9.46 -14.38
N VAL A 146 -11.80 -8.75 -13.29
CA VAL A 146 -12.94 -9.03 -12.41
C VAL A 146 -14.21 -8.65 -13.17
N GLY A 147 -15.02 -9.64 -13.58
CA GLY A 147 -16.34 -9.39 -14.18
C GLY A 147 -16.66 -10.11 -15.47
N LYS A 148 -15.84 -11.01 -15.99
CA LYS A 148 -16.24 -11.89 -17.10
C LYS A 148 -16.07 -13.35 -16.71
N GLU A 149 -17.25 -14.01 -16.55
CA GLU A 149 -17.48 -15.44 -16.41
C GLU A 149 -17.61 -16.01 -15.00
N CYS A 150 -18.73 -15.66 -14.33
CA CYS A 150 -19.54 -16.67 -13.65
C CYS A 150 -20.73 -16.99 -14.55
N ARG A 151 -20.66 -18.02 -15.35
CA ARG A 151 -21.80 -18.75 -15.92
C ARG A 151 -21.77 -20.19 -15.45
#